data_c79e32854c42e694fd744f49f3c1dec6
#
_entry.id   c79e32854c42e694fd744f49f3c1dec6
#
_cell.length_a   1.000
_cell.length_b   1.000
_cell.length_c   1.000
_cell.angle_alpha   90.00
_cell.angle_beta   90.00
_cell.angle_gamma   90.00
#
_symmetry.space_group_name_H-M   'P 1'
#
loop_
_entity.id
_entity.type
_entity.pdbx_description
1 polymer ?
#
loop_
_entity_poly.entity_id
_entity_poly.type
_entity_poly.pdbx_seq_one_letter_code
_entity_poly.pdbx_strand_id
1 'polypeptide(L)'
;MEKSELDYLHRVYSKGVQDDLIRLIYVDLFCGAGGTSTGVETARYQNNPCARVIACVNHDANAIASHAANHPEALHLTEDIRKLDLTQLVKYINLMRKRFVNAFVVVWASLECTNHSKAKGGVSRDADSRTLAEHLIRYIKAIDPDFLQIENVMEFMDWGPLIVKIKRDSGTGYEYCPLTIKKEGKGKNATIKYLPTMIPDPLRKGEYYNRWVNEVESCGYGFDYRTLNAADYGAYTSRKRFFGIFAKKRLPIVFPEPTHSKEAQHTLFGPLKRWKEVKEVLDFNDEGKSIFDRSCPLSPNTLDRHKAGLIKFVAGGKEKYIKKRAFLKLQTEISGHIPGMKNVQFLSKYFSGHPESKNISILGPAHTIKTKDNHALISADFLSSYYGHGNGVRSVNMPCPTVTTKDRFDKVSCHFFDMQYGNSHCASVEGPAGTVTNNPKHSLVTCNRWLMNTNFSNIGSTVQEPAPVITANREWHYLVSIQYVSKRDCVENCSVKEEGYIPSFVKITSHEVIYEIYEDDLSVVKEIKEIMALYGIIDIKQRMLKIPELKKIMGFPENYVLIGTQADQKKFIGNAVEVNMARVLCEALCKKLKELELSPLTLKFSA
;
A
#
# COMPACT_ATOMS: atom_id res chain seq x y z
N MET A 1 -34.25 6.79 16.07
CA MET A 1 -34.88 6.68 14.73
C MET A 1 -36.37 6.82 14.88
N GLU A 2 -36.95 7.78 14.23
CA GLU A 2 -38.41 7.94 14.19
C GLU A 2 -39.06 6.88 13.30
N LYS A 3 -40.35 6.57 13.53
CA LYS A 3 -41.11 5.59 12.73
C LYS A 3 -41.07 5.95 11.23
N SER A 4 -41.07 7.24 10.90
CA SER A 4 -40.96 7.79 9.54
C SER A 4 -39.62 7.46 8.85
N GLU A 5 -38.53 7.38 9.59
CA GLU A 5 -37.19 7.08 9.09
C GLU A 5 -37.04 5.58 8.80
N LEU A 6 -37.59 4.73 9.65
CA LEU A 6 -37.70 3.30 9.41
C LEU A 6 -38.61 2.97 8.21
N ASP A 7 -39.73 3.69 8.06
CA ASP A 7 -40.65 3.55 6.92
C ASP A 7 -40.05 4.06 5.61
N TYR A 8 -39.18 5.09 5.67
CA TYR A 8 -38.42 5.57 4.53
C TYR A 8 -37.38 4.52 4.08
N LEU A 9 -36.58 4.00 5.00
CA LEU A 9 -35.60 2.96 4.71
C LEU A 9 -36.30 1.68 4.17
N HIS A 10 -37.44 1.32 4.71
CA HIS A 10 -38.23 0.21 4.19
C HIS A 10 -38.74 0.43 2.76
N ARG A 11 -39.03 1.68 2.37
CA ARG A 11 -39.46 2.04 1.01
C ARG A 11 -38.31 2.08 0.02
N VAL A 12 -37.13 2.57 0.44
CA VAL A 12 -35.92 2.63 -0.39
C VAL A 12 -35.48 1.22 -0.80
N TYR A 13 -35.58 0.25 0.11
CA TYR A 13 -35.26 -1.14 -0.18
C TYR A 13 -36.36 -1.89 -0.98
N SER A 14 -37.54 -1.31 -1.13
CA SER A 14 -38.69 -2.05 -1.67
C SER A 14 -38.76 -2.16 -3.20
N LYS A 15 -37.86 -1.51 -3.94
CA LYS A 15 -37.90 -1.53 -5.42
C LYS A 15 -36.52 -1.68 -6.04
N GLY A 16 -36.23 -2.81 -6.66
CA GLY A 16 -35.19 -2.93 -7.67
C GLY A 16 -34.14 -4.02 -7.52
N VAL A 17 -34.07 -4.72 -6.39
CA VAL A 17 -33.13 -5.84 -6.23
C VAL A 17 -33.95 -7.12 -6.05
N GLN A 18 -33.52 -8.19 -6.69
CA GLN A 18 -34.05 -9.52 -6.43
C GLN A 18 -33.60 -9.94 -5.02
N ASP A 19 -34.36 -9.53 -3.99
CA ASP A 19 -34.07 -9.78 -2.57
C ASP A 19 -33.82 -11.28 -2.29
N ASP A 20 -34.45 -12.17 -3.07
CA ASP A 20 -34.27 -13.61 -3.00
C ASP A 20 -32.85 -14.10 -3.37
N LEU A 21 -32.07 -13.29 -4.09
CA LEU A 21 -30.70 -13.61 -4.44
C LEU A 21 -29.70 -13.26 -3.32
N ILE A 22 -30.12 -12.37 -2.42
CA ILE A 22 -29.27 -11.95 -1.30
C ILE A 22 -29.15 -13.09 -0.30
N ARG A 23 -27.91 -13.49 -0.02
CA ARG A 23 -27.57 -14.58 0.90
C ARG A 23 -26.92 -14.10 2.19
N LEU A 24 -26.36 -12.90 2.18
CA LEU A 24 -25.69 -12.30 3.32
C LEU A 24 -26.15 -10.85 3.50
N ILE A 25 -26.48 -10.48 4.74
CA ILE A 25 -26.71 -9.09 5.15
C ILE A 25 -25.68 -8.73 6.21
N TYR A 26 -24.96 -7.64 5.97
CA TYR A 26 -23.82 -7.22 6.76
C TYR A 26 -24.14 -6.06 7.68
N VAL A 27 -23.64 -6.15 8.91
CA VAL A 27 -23.50 -5.03 9.86
C VAL A 27 -22.01 -4.76 9.98
N ASP A 28 -21.55 -3.59 9.49
CA ASP A 28 -20.14 -3.22 9.42
C ASP A 28 -19.77 -2.35 10.63
N LEU A 29 -19.13 -2.96 11.62
CA LEU A 29 -18.62 -2.27 12.81
C LEU A 29 -17.20 -1.75 12.55
N PHE A 30 -16.91 -0.53 12.98
CA PHE A 30 -15.69 0.20 12.64
C PHE A 30 -15.54 0.44 11.12
N CYS A 31 -16.67 0.68 10.44
CA CYS A 31 -16.78 0.72 8.99
C CYS A 31 -15.81 1.71 8.30
N GLY A 32 -15.23 2.67 9.04
CA GLY A 32 -14.43 3.73 8.46
C GLY A 32 -15.19 4.46 7.35
N ALA A 33 -14.53 4.72 6.24
CA ALA A 33 -15.19 5.31 5.07
C ALA A 33 -15.73 4.25 4.08
N GLY A 34 -15.89 2.97 4.47
CA GLY A 34 -16.64 1.99 3.71
C GLY A 34 -15.84 1.02 2.82
N GLY A 35 -14.58 0.71 3.15
CA GLY A 35 -13.80 -0.27 2.38
C GLY A 35 -14.44 -1.66 2.35
N THR A 36 -14.83 -2.18 3.52
CA THR A 36 -15.58 -3.44 3.66
C THR A 36 -16.91 -3.37 2.92
N SER A 37 -17.69 -2.33 3.22
CA SER A 37 -19.03 -2.16 2.64
C SER A 37 -18.99 -2.11 1.13
N THR A 38 -18.03 -1.40 0.53
CA THR A 38 -17.83 -1.36 -0.92
C THR A 38 -17.52 -2.75 -1.49
N GLY A 39 -16.68 -3.53 -0.81
CA GLY A 39 -16.36 -4.91 -1.21
C GLY A 39 -17.59 -5.81 -1.16
N VAL A 40 -18.37 -5.75 -0.09
CA VAL A 40 -19.60 -6.52 0.10
C VAL A 40 -20.64 -6.17 -0.97
N GLU A 41 -20.90 -4.88 -1.22
CA GLU A 41 -21.87 -4.42 -2.21
C GLU A 41 -21.48 -4.75 -3.65
N THR A 42 -20.19 -4.92 -3.91
CA THR A 42 -19.66 -5.34 -5.22
C THR A 42 -19.55 -6.86 -5.37
N ALA A 43 -19.78 -7.64 -4.30
CA ALA A 43 -19.71 -9.10 -4.34
C ALA A 43 -20.80 -9.70 -5.23
N ARG A 44 -20.43 -10.70 -6.03
CA ARG A 44 -21.30 -11.36 -7.01
C ARG A 44 -21.23 -12.88 -6.91
N TYR A 45 -22.36 -13.52 -7.09
CA TYR A 45 -22.45 -14.95 -7.35
C TYR A 45 -23.21 -15.18 -8.66
N GLN A 46 -22.59 -15.82 -9.63
CA GLN A 46 -23.13 -16.00 -10.99
C GLN A 46 -23.62 -14.65 -11.60
N ASN A 47 -22.81 -13.60 -11.48
CA ASN A 47 -23.04 -12.22 -11.92
C ASN A 47 -24.19 -11.47 -11.20
N ASN A 48 -24.85 -12.07 -10.22
CA ASN A 48 -25.89 -11.42 -9.44
C ASN A 48 -25.36 -10.92 -8.09
N PRO A 49 -25.87 -9.80 -7.55
CA PRO A 49 -25.58 -9.38 -6.19
C PRO A 49 -25.94 -10.49 -5.19
N CYS A 50 -25.04 -10.80 -4.26
CA CYS A 50 -25.25 -11.88 -3.30
C CYS A 50 -25.23 -11.42 -1.84
N ALA A 51 -24.89 -10.16 -1.59
CA ALA A 51 -24.84 -9.59 -0.25
C ALA A 51 -25.27 -8.11 -0.23
N ARG A 52 -25.65 -7.62 0.95
CA ARG A 52 -26.00 -6.23 1.23
C ARG A 52 -25.42 -5.77 2.55
N VAL A 53 -24.99 -4.53 2.62
CA VAL A 53 -24.67 -3.85 3.88
C VAL A 53 -25.94 -3.15 4.37
N ILE A 54 -26.45 -3.55 5.52
CA ILE A 54 -27.70 -3.02 6.08
C ILE A 54 -27.45 -1.94 7.12
N ALA A 55 -26.36 -2.00 7.86
CA ALA A 55 -26.02 -1.02 8.88
C ALA A 55 -24.50 -0.88 9.04
N CYS A 56 -24.06 0.30 9.44
CA CYS A 56 -22.67 0.57 9.74
C CYS A 56 -22.52 1.47 10.98
N VAL A 57 -21.41 1.29 11.71
CA VAL A 57 -21.12 2.01 12.94
C VAL A 57 -19.68 2.52 12.92
N ASN A 58 -19.49 3.80 13.19
CA ASN A 58 -18.18 4.40 13.42
C ASN A 58 -18.31 5.65 14.30
N HIS A 59 -17.28 5.96 15.09
CA HIS A 59 -17.27 7.15 15.95
C HIS A 59 -16.83 8.43 15.21
N ASP A 60 -16.22 8.33 14.02
CA ASP A 60 -15.73 9.45 13.23
C ASP A 60 -16.83 9.94 12.28
N ALA A 61 -17.34 11.15 12.52
CA ALA A 61 -18.45 11.71 11.73
C ALA A 61 -18.10 11.90 10.24
N ASN A 62 -16.85 12.27 9.89
CA ASN A 62 -16.43 12.41 8.51
C ASN A 62 -16.33 11.03 7.80
N ALA A 63 -15.94 9.99 8.56
CA ALA A 63 -15.96 8.63 8.05
C ALA A 63 -17.39 8.18 7.74
N ILE A 64 -18.34 8.40 8.65
CA ILE A 64 -19.76 8.09 8.44
C ILE A 64 -20.35 8.92 7.30
N ALA A 65 -20.03 10.20 7.20
CA ALA A 65 -20.50 11.04 6.08
C ALA A 65 -19.96 10.53 4.73
N SER A 66 -18.68 10.12 4.68
CA SER A 66 -18.10 9.49 3.47
C SER A 66 -18.78 8.17 3.14
N HIS A 67 -19.05 7.35 4.16
CA HIS A 67 -19.76 6.09 3.99
C HIS A 67 -21.18 6.31 3.45
N ALA A 68 -21.93 7.24 4.03
CA ALA A 68 -23.29 7.56 3.62
C ALA A 68 -23.39 8.09 2.18
N ALA A 69 -22.38 8.87 1.75
CA ALA A 69 -22.32 9.38 0.38
C ALA A 69 -22.18 8.26 -0.67
N ASN A 70 -21.61 7.11 -0.30
CA ASN A 70 -21.36 5.99 -1.22
C ASN A 70 -22.33 4.81 -0.99
N HIS A 71 -22.88 4.68 0.21
CA HIS A 71 -23.79 3.60 0.62
C HIS A 71 -25.06 4.16 1.29
N PRO A 72 -25.86 4.97 0.57
CA PRO A 72 -26.99 5.71 1.16
C PRO A 72 -28.11 4.80 1.70
N GLU A 73 -28.13 3.54 1.28
CA GLU A 73 -29.16 2.59 1.69
C GLU A 73 -28.90 1.93 3.06
N ALA A 74 -27.68 2.03 3.60
CA ALA A 74 -27.35 1.47 4.90
C ALA A 74 -27.79 2.39 6.03
N LEU A 75 -28.14 1.82 7.19
CA LEU A 75 -28.32 2.57 8.43
C LEU A 75 -26.96 3.05 8.96
N HIS A 76 -26.81 4.37 9.15
CA HIS A 76 -25.57 4.98 9.61
C HIS A 76 -25.66 5.41 11.07
N LEU A 77 -24.73 4.91 11.90
CA LEU A 77 -24.68 5.23 13.33
C LEU A 77 -23.32 5.85 13.66
N THR A 78 -23.35 7.15 14.02
CA THR A 78 -22.14 7.91 14.42
C THR A 78 -21.98 7.79 15.92
N GLU A 79 -21.45 6.66 16.39
CA GLU A 79 -21.30 6.36 17.80
C GLU A 79 -20.06 5.50 18.11
N ASP A 80 -19.60 5.60 19.36
CA ASP A 80 -18.60 4.68 19.90
C ASP A 80 -19.24 3.31 20.17
N ILE A 81 -18.68 2.25 19.61
CA ILE A 81 -19.20 0.87 19.76
C ILE A 81 -19.34 0.44 21.22
N ARG A 82 -18.57 1.03 22.14
CA ARG A 82 -18.62 0.74 23.58
C ARG A 82 -19.88 1.29 24.23
N LYS A 83 -20.46 2.37 23.67
CA LYS A 83 -21.57 3.16 24.25
C LYS A 83 -22.87 3.03 23.48
N LEU A 84 -22.83 2.61 22.22
CA LEU A 84 -24.01 2.51 21.35
C LEU A 84 -25.14 1.76 22.03
N ASP A 85 -26.34 2.36 22.09
CA ASP A 85 -27.56 1.63 22.42
C ASP A 85 -27.95 0.70 21.25
N LEU A 86 -27.95 -0.60 21.53
CA LEU A 86 -28.20 -1.62 20.52
C LEU A 86 -29.70 -1.81 20.19
N THR A 87 -30.59 -1.21 20.96
CA THR A 87 -32.04 -1.42 20.84
C THR A 87 -32.55 -1.11 19.43
N GLN A 88 -32.15 0.05 18.88
CA GLN A 88 -32.56 0.49 17.54
C GLN A 88 -31.90 -0.37 16.45
N LEU A 89 -30.61 -0.66 16.61
CA LEU A 89 -29.87 -1.50 15.67
C LEU A 89 -30.49 -2.91 15.58
N VAL A 90 -30.79 -3.54 16.72
CA VAL A 90 -31.42 -4.87 16.79
C VAL A 90 -32.82 -4.86 16.17
N LYS A 91 -33.65 -3.85 16.45
CA LYS A 91 -34.96 -3.69 15.81
C LYS A 91 -34.84 -3.65 14.29
N TYR A 92 -33.90 -2.84 13.80
CA TYR A 92 -33.63 -2.69 12.35
C TYR A 92 -33.14 -4.00 11.72
N ILE A 93 -32.19 -4.69 12.34
CA ILE A 93 -31.69 -5.99 11.86
C ILE A 93 -32.84 -7.02 11.80
N ASN A 94 -33.67 -7.05 12.81
CA ASN A 94 -34.82 -7.98 12.82
C ASN A 94 -35.85 -7.67 11.73
N LEU A 95 -36.02 -6.40 11.34
CA LEU A 95 -36.81 -6.01 10.18
C LEU A 95 -36.17 -6.53 8.89
N MET A 96 -34.82 -6.36 8.75
CA MET A 96 -34.08 -6.84 7.58
C MET A 96 -34.08 -8.37 7.46
N ARG A 97 -34.03 -9.10 8.58
CA ARG A 97 -34.18 -10.56 8.59
C ARG A 97 -35.55 -11.01 8.03
N LYS A 98 -36.62 -10.25 8.31
CA LYS A 98 -37.94 -10.55 7.75
C LYS A 98 -38.04 -10.28 6.25
N ARG A 99 -37.27 -9.30 5.78
CA ARG A 99 -37.19 -8.95 4.37
C ARG A 99 -36.33 -9.93 3.58
N PHE A 100 -35.10 -10.15 4.04
CA PHE A 100 -34.14 -11.06 3.40
C PHE A 100 -34.18 -12.44 4.05
N VAL A 101 -35.29 -13.13 3.90
CA VAL A 101 -35.58 -14.41 4.61
C VAL A 101 -34.58 -15.52 4.32
N ASN A 102 -33.86 -15.43 3.19
CA ASN A 102 -32.84 -16.37 2.75
C ASN A 102 -31.41 -15.92 3.11
N ALA A 103 -31.24 -14.75 3.76
CA ALA A 103 -29.96 -14.20 4.05
C ALA A 103 -29.52 -14.43 5.50
N PHE A 104 -28.29 -14.85 5.69
CA PHE A 104 -27.62 -14.92 6.98
C PHE A 104 -27.09 -13.54 7.40
N VAL A 105 -27.11 -13.27 8.69
CA VAL A 105 -26.58 -12.04 9.27
C VAL A 105 -25.09 -12.20 9.57
N VAL A 106 -24.28 -11.32 9.00
CA VAL A 106 -22.86 -11.22 9.24
C VAL A 106 -22.56 -9.93 10.01
N VAL A 107 -21.92 -10.02 11.15
CA VAL A 107 -21.27 -8.88 11.79
C VAL A 107 -19.82 -8.86 11.34
N TRP A 108 -19.41 -7.79 10.67
CA TRP A 108 -18.02 -7.53 10.33
C TRP A 108 -17.44 -6.51 11.30
N ALA A 109 -16.23 -6.77 11.82
CA ALA A 109 -15.54 -5.84 12.71
C ALA A 109 -14.08 -5.67 12.32
N SER A 110 -13.75 -4.51 11.76
CA SER A 110 -12.37 -4.07 11.48
C SER A 110 -11.85 -3.28 12.68
N LEU A 111 -11.42 -3.99 13.72
CA LEU A 111 -11.00 -3.40 14.98
C LEU A 111 -9.82 -2.45 14.82
N GLU A 112 -9.79 -1.37 15.59
CA GLU A 112 -8.69 -0.41 15.54
C GLU A 112 -7.35 -1.07 15.86
N CYS A 113 -6.43 -1.07 14.87
CA CYS A 113 -5.14 -1.76 14.97
C CYS A 113 -4.00 -0.91 15.54
N THR A 114 -4.23 0.38 15.86
CA THR A 114 -3.18 1.35 16.16
C THR A 114 -2.29 0.92 17.33
N ASN A 115 -2.85 0.25 18.33
CA ASN A 115 -2.15 -0.21 19.51
C ASN A 115 -1.65 -1.66 19.44
N HIS A 116 -1.99 -2.41 18.40
CA HIS A 116 -1.45 -3.73 18.10
C HIS A 116 -0.28 -3.65 17.12
N SER A 117 -0.36 -2.79 16.10
CA SER A 117 0.59 -2.74 14.98
C SER A 117 2.04 -2.39 15.38
N LYS A 118 3.01 -3.11 14.81
CA LYS A 118 4.44 -2.79 14.87
C LYS A 118 4.77 -1.43 14.24
N ALA A 119 3.92 -0.92 13.36
CA ALA A 119 4.09 0.39 12.73
C ALA A 119 4.07 1.56 13.72
N LYS A 120 3.62 1.37 14.96
CA LYS A 120 3.69 2.38 16.04
C LYS A 120 5.14 2.67 16.50
N GLY A 121 6.12 1.89 16.08
CA GLY A 121 7.54 2.24 16.19
C GLY A 121 8.10 2.39 17.60
N GLY A 122 7.60 1.61 18.57
CA GLY A 122 8.10 1.65 19.96
C GLY A 122 7.46 2.74 20.83
N VAL A 123 6.47 3.49 20.31
CA VAL A 123 5.62 4.39 21.08
C VAL A 123 4.75 3.57 22.06
N SER A 124 4.45 4.14 23.23
CA SER A 124 3.61 3.51 24.26
C SER A 124 2.30 2.98 23.72
N ARG A 125 1.88 1.80 24.19
CA ARG A 125 0.60 1.18 23.86
C ARG A 125 -0.50 1.73 24.77
N ASP A 126 -1.70 1.86 24.21
CA ASP A 126 -2.90 2.26 24.95
C ASP A 126 -3.70 0.99 25.29
N ALA A 127 -3.96 0.77 26.56
CA ALA A 127 -4.70 -0.39 27.03
C ALA A 127 -6.16 -0.36 26.57
N ASP A 128 -6.83 0.81 26.62
CA ASP A 128 -8.26 0.94 26.29
C ASP A 128 -8.56 0.59 24.83
N SER A 129 -7.76 1.08 23.88
CA SER A 129 -7.96 0.73 22.46
C SER A 129 -7.59 -0.72 22.12
N ARG A 130 -6.90 -1.42 23.01
CA ARG A 130 -6.62 -2.87 22.84
C ARG A 130 -7.79 -3.75 23.29
N THR A 131 -8.70 -3.23 24.10
CA THR A 131 -9.86 -3.97 24.66
C THR A 131 -11.11 -3.88 23.76
N LEU A 132 -11.05 -3.22 22.63
CA LEU A 132 -12.21 -3.02 21.74
C LEU A 132 -12.88 -4.35 21.31
N ALA A 133 -12.10 -5.43 21.18
CA ALA A 133 -12.62 -6.75 20.84
C ALA A 133 -13.56 -7.31 21.92
N GLU A 134 -13.31 -7.02 23.21
CA GLU A 134 -14.14 -7.49 24.32
C GLU A 134 -15.57 -6.92 24.22
N HIS A 135 -15.73 -5.72 23.68
CA HIS A 135 -17.04 -5.10 23.48
C HIS A 135 -17.88 -5.76 22.39
N LEU A 136 -17.29 -6.60 21.52
CA LEU A 136 -18.07 -7.34 20.51
C LEU A 136 -19.03 -8.36 21.11
N ILE A 137 -18.75 -8.87 22.33
CA ILE A 137 -19.60 -9.84 23.01
C ILE A 137 -21.02 -9.30 23.21
N ARG A 138 -21.19 -8.00 23.53
CA ARG A 138 -22.52 -7.40 23.65
C ARG A 138 -23.29 -7.40 22.32
N TYR A 139 -22.59 -7.19 21.19
CA TYR A 139 -23.19 -7.24 19.85
C TYR A 139 -23.59 -8.68 19.49
N ILE A 140 -22.72 -9.66 19.79
CA ILE A 140 -23.00 -11.08 19.58
C ILE A 140 -24.27 -11.47 20.34
N LYS A 141 -24.37 -11.13 21.63
CA LYS A 141 -25.54 -11.46 22.47
C LYS A 141 -26.82 -10.73 22.06
N ALA A 142 -26.71 -9.49 21.57
CA ALA A 142 -27.88 -8.67 21.22
C ALA A 142 -28.38 -8.96 19.79
N ILE A 143 -27.48 -9.16 18.83
CA ILE A 143 -27.80 -9.36 17.40
C ILE A 143 -28.01 -10.83 17.10
N ASP A 144 -27.30 -11.71 17.79
CA ASP A 144 -27.23 -13.15 17.49
C ASP A 144 -26.91 -13.41 16.00
N PRO A 145 -25.75 -12.91 15.49
CA PRO A 145 -25.39 -13.04 14.08
C PRO A 145 -25.07 -14.50 13.74
N ASP A 146 -25.23 -14.86 12.48
CA ASP A 146 -24.87 -16.20 11.98
C ASP A 146 -23.35 -16.34 11.80
N PHE A 147 -22.71 -15.23 11.44
CA PHE A 147 -21.26 -15.12 11.28
C PHE A 147 -20.74 -13.86 11.95
N LEU A 148 -19.52 -13.95 12.54
CA LEU A 148 -18.72 -12.81 12.93
C LEU A 148 -17.40 -12.86 12.17
N GLN A 149 -17.12 -11.84 11.37
CA GLN A 149 -15.87 -11.71 10.61
C GLN A 149 -15.01 -10.59 11.20
N ILE A 150 -13.75 -10.87 11.47
CA ILE A 150 -12.81 -9.95 12.09
C ILE A 150 -11.67 -9.67 11.13
N GLU A 151 -11.34 -8.40 10.92
CA GLU A 151 -10.10 -7.98 10.27
C GLU A 151 -9.19 -7.25 11.25
N ASN A 152 -7.90 -7.55 11.21
CA ASN A 152 -6.89 -6.82 11.98
C ASN A 152 -5.48 -7.02 11.41
N VAL A 153 -4.48 -6.38 12.03
CA VAL A 153 -3.06 -6.71 11.81
C VAL A 153 -2.73 -8.06 12.44
N MET A 154 -1.68 -8.73 11.94
CA MET A 154 -1.27 -10.04 12.47
C MET A 154 -0.93 -10.00 13.97
N GLU A 155 -0.41 -8.87 14.43
CA GLU A 155 -0.07 -8.64 15.84
C GLU A 155 -1.29 -8.57 16.77
N PHE A 156 -2.52 -8.65 16.25
CA PHE A 156 -3.73 -8.83 17.05
C PHE A 156 -3.70 -10.16 17.82
N MET A 157 -3.16 -11.21 17.22
CA MET A 157 -2.96 -12.51 17.89
C MET A 157 -1.98 -12.44 19.08
N ASP A 158 -1.13 -11.40 19.12
CA ASP A 158 -0.21 -11.12 20.22
C ASP A 158 -0.87 -10.32 21.37
N TRP A 159 -2.19 -10.11 21.32
CA TRP A 159 -2.89 -9.34 22.33
C TRP A 159 -2.82 -10.01 23.71
N GLY A 160 -2.14 -9.34 24.63
CA GLY A 160 -1.90 -9.75 26.00
C GLY A 160 -1.64 -8.53 26.89
N PRO A 161 -1.27 -8.74 28.16
CA PRO A 161 -0.95 -7.66 29.08
C PRO A 161 0.13 -6.73 28.59
N LEU A 162 0.16 -5.51 29.15
CA LEU A 162 1.21 -4.53 28.91
C LEU A 162 2.13 -4.47 30.13
N ILE A 163 3.42 -4.34 29.88
CA ILE A 163 4.44 -4.08 30.90
C ILE A 163 5.19 -2.78 30.60
N VAL A 164 5.82 -2.22 31.62
CA VAL A 164 6.67 -1.05 31.48
C VAL A 164 7.93 -1.46 30.68
N LYS A 165 8.26 -0.64 29.68
CA LYS A 165 9.48 -0.83 28.89
C LYS A 165 10.69 -0.43 29.72
N ILE A 166 11.62 -1.35 29.91
CA ILE A 166 12.92 -1.07 30.51
C ILE A 166 13.98 -1.01 29.39
N LYS A 167 14.83 -0.01 29.45
CA LYS A 167 16.04 0.12 28.63
C LYS A 167 17.25 0.19 29.52
N ARG A 168 18.37 -0.39 29.05
CA ARG A 168 19.66 -0.26 29.69
C ARG A 168 20.49 0.77 28.95
N ASP A 169 21.03 1.74 29.67
CA ASP A 169 21.93 2.72 29.12
C ASP A 169 23.28 2.06 28.79
N SER A 170 23.78 2.25 27.58
CA SER A 170 25.01 1.59 27.10
C SER A 170 26.29 2.18 27.70
N GLY A 171 26.25 3.41 28.22
CA GLY A 171 27.41 4.09 28.81
C GLY A 171 27.51 3.87 30.31
N THR A 172 26.39 3.90 31.02
CA THR A 172 26.36 3.81 32.50
C THR A 172 25.96 2.43 33.01
N GLY A 173 25.32 1.59 32.17
CA GLY A 173 24.79 0.29 32.55
C GLY A 173 23.50 0.33 33.38
N TYR A 174 23.01 1.52 33.76
CA TYR A 174 21.78 1.66 34.52
C TYR A 174 20.53 1.38 33.70
N GLU A 175 19.53 0.78 34.33
CA GLU A 175 18.22 0.55 33.75
C GLU A 175 17.31 1.76 33.98
N TYR A 176 16.57 2.17 32.95
CA TYR A 176 15.62 3.26 33.03
C TYR A 176 14.35 2.96 32.22
N CYS A 177 13.24 3.58 32.64
CA CYS A 177 11.98 3.55 31.92
C CYS A 177 11.87 4.75 30.97
N PRO A 178 11.80 4.58 29.66
CA PRO A 178 11.49 5.67 28.74
C PRO A 178 10.09 6.21 29.02
N LEU A 179 9.97 7.56 29.11
CA LEU A 179 8.69 8.22 29.29
C LEU A 179 8.07 8.59 27.94
N THR A 180 6.76 8.47 27.88
CA THR A 180 5.94 8.93 26.75
C THR A 180 5.19 10.19 27.16
N ILE A 181 5.26 11.22 26.32
CA ILE A 181 4.54 12.47 26.55
C ILE A 181 3.11 12.32 26.03
N LYS A 182 2.12 12.44 26.91
CA LYS A 182 0.70 12.52 26.56
C LYS A 182 0.21 13.96 26.76
N LYS A 183 -0.25 14.60 25.69
CA LYS A 183 -0.91 15.91 25.76
C LYS A 183 -2.41 15.69 25.91
N GLU A 184 -2.99 16.19 26.98
CA GLU A 184 -4.43 16.21 27.24
C GLU A 184 -4.95 17.65 27.07
N GLY A 185 -5.96 17.86 26.20
CA GLY A 185 -6.49 19.18 25.86
C GLY A 185 -5.93 19.75 24.55
N LYS A 186 -6.52 20.86 24.08
CA LYS A 186 -6.14 21.57 22.85
C LYS A 186 -5.65 22.99 23.16
N GLY A 187 -4.69 23.50 22.38
CA GLY A 187 -4.17 24.86 22.47
C GLY A 187 -3.30 25.14 23.71
N LYS A 188 -3.32 26.37 24.21
CA LYS A 188 -2.47 26.83 25.31
C LYS A 188 -2.76 26.18 26.68
N ASN A 189 -3.94 25.55 26.82
CA ASN A 189 -4.38 24.88 28.05
C ASN A 189 -4.14 23.36 28.01
N ALA A 190 -3.32 22.85 27.08
CA ALA A 190 -2.99 21.44 27.02
C ALA A 190 -2.07 21.04 28.18
N THR A 191 -2.52 20.10 29.01
CA THR A 191 -1.71 19.51 30.08
C THR A 191 -0.78 18.45 29.53
N ILE A 192 0.48 18.50 29.91
CA ILE A 192 1.48 17.50 29.52
C ILE A 192 1.61 16.49 30.66
N LYS A 193 1.33 15.21 30.35
CA LYS A 193 1.57 14.08 31.27
C LYS A 193 2.72 13.21 30.77
N TYR A 194 3.63 12.89 31.67
CA TYR A 194 4.70 11.93 31.42
C TYR A 194 4.27 10.57 31.96
N LEU A 195 4.11 9.61 31.06
CA LEU A 195 3.67 8.25 31.40
C LEU A 195 4.76 7.24 31.04
N PRO A 196 4.91 6.14 31.80
CA PRO A 196 5.81 5.05 31.42
C PRO A 196 5.49 4.55 30.01
N THR A 197 6.51 4.27 29.23
CA THR A 197 6.30 3.63 27.92
C THR A 197 5.87 2.18 28.14
N MET A 198 4.64 1.85 27.71
CA MET A 198 4.07 0.50 27.84
C MET A 198 4.31 -0.32 26.56
N ILE A 199 4.71 -1.57 26.74
CA ILE A 199 4.91 -2.53 25.64
C ILE A 199 4.17 -3.85 25.95
N PRO A 200 3.81 -4.68 24.94
CA PRO A 200 3.27 -6.00 25.19
C PRO A 200 4.26 -6.87 26.00
N ASP A 201 3.74 -7.58 26.99
CA ASP A 201 4.50 -8.56 27.76
C ASP A 201 4.88 -9.74 26.84
N PRO A 202 6.17 -9.99 26.58
CA PRO A 202 6.59 -11.08 25.69
C PRO A 202 6.28 -12.47 26.24
N LEU A 203 6.15 -12.63 27.57
CA LEU A 203 5.86 -13.91 28.23
C LEU A 203 4.37 -14.25 28.24
N ARG A 204 3.50 -13.23 28.16
CA ARG A 204 2.05 -13.39 28.21
C ARG A 204 1.38 -13.00 26.89
N LYS A 205 2.12 -13.17 25.82
CA LYS A 205 1.69 -12.88 24.45
C LYS A 205 0.52 -13.76 24.04
N GLY A 206 -0.55 -13.14 23.50
CA GLY A 206 -1.75 -13.84 23.05
C GLY A 206 -2.75 -14.24 24.15
N GLU A 207 -2.45 -13.98 25.43
CA GLU A 207 -3.32 -14.40 26.53
C GLU A 207 -4.74 -13.82 26.42
N TYR A 208 -4.88 -12.52 26.16
CA TYR A 208 -6.19 -11.88 26.03
C TYR A 208 -6.88 -12.25 24.72
N TYR A 209 -6.11 -12.45 23.65
CA TYR A 209 -6.64 -12.95 22.38
C TYR A 209 -7.27 -14.33 22.55
N ASN A 210 -6.58 -15.28 23.16
CA ASN A 210 -7.08 -16.64 23.36
C ASN A 210 -8.32 -16.64 24.28
N ARG A 211 -8.28 -15.85 25.37
CA ARG A 211 -9.43 -15.69 26.26
C ARG A 211 -10.66 -15.18 25.50
N TRP A 212 -10.48 -14.14 24.69
CA TRP A 212 -11.56 -13.56 23.90
C TRP A 212 -12.10 -14.54 22.85
N VAL A 213 -11.24 -15.27 22.15
CA VAL A 213 -11.68 -16.32 21.19
C VAL A 213 -12.54 -17.35 21.90
N ASN A 214 -12.06 -17.89 23.03
CA ASN A 214 -12.81 -18.88 23.82
C ASN A 214 -14.17 -18.33 24.31
N GLU A 215 -14.24 -17.05 24.67
CA GLU A 215 -15.48 -16.40 25.09
C GLU A 215 -16.49 -16.34 23.93
N VAL A 216 -16.05 -15.98 22.71
CA VAL A 216 -16.92 -16.00 21.52
C VAL A 216 -17.36 -17.41 21.17
N GLU A 217 -16.44 -18.41 21.23
CA GLU A 217 -16.79 -19.82 20.98
C GLU A 217 -17.80 -20.36 22.00
N SER A 218 -17.71 -19.89 23.26
CA SER A 218 -18.68 -20.26 24.31
C SER A 218 -20.12 -19.77 24.01
N CYS A 219 -20.25 -18.75 23.13
CA CYS A 219 -21.56 -18.31 22.62
C CYS A 219 -22.11 -19.21 21.50
N GLY A 220 -21.50 -20.36 21.21
CA GLY A 220 -22.00 -21.34 20.24
C GLY A 220 -21.41 -21.24 18.84
N TYR A 221 -20.28 -20.56 18.69
CA TYR A 221 -19.56 -20.43 17.42
C TYR A 221 -18.40 -21.41 17.30
N GLY A 222 -18.08 -21.83 16.09
CA GLY A 222 -16.77 -22.37 15.74
C GLY A 222 -15.87 -21.27 15.18
N PHE A 223 -14.56 -21.44 15.24
CA PHE A 223 -13.59 -20.43 14.83
C PHE A 223 -12.50 -21.00 13.93
N ASP A 224 -12.12 -20.25 12.90
CA ASP A 224 -10.88 -20.43 12.14
C ASP A 224 -10.37 -19.07 11.66
N TYR A 225 -9.09 -18.98 11.33
CA TYR A 225 -8.48 -17.75 10.82
C TYR A 225 -7.43 -18.03 9.75
N ARG A 226 -7.19 -17.01 8.91
CA ARG A 226 -6.09 -17.00 7.94
C ARG A 226 -5.40 -15.64 7.94
N THR A 227 -4.10 -15.67 7.63
CA THR A 227 -3.37 -14.46 7.26
C THR A 227 -3.36 -14.36 5.75
N LEU A 228 -4.11 -13.39 5.19
CA LEU A 228 -4.26 -13.23 3.76
C LEU A 228 -3.50 -11.99 3.27
N ASN A 229 -2.94 -12.09 2.07
CA ASN A 229 -2.27 -10.99 1.40
C ASN A 229 -3.16 -10.51 0.22
N ALA A 230 -3.57 -9.26 0.23
CA ALA A 230 -4.46 -8.70 -0.78
C ALA A 230 -3.96 -8.89 -2.22
N ALA A 231 -2.63 -8.85 -2.44
CA ALA A 231 -2.05 -9.09 -3.75
C ALA A 231 -2.34 -10.50 -4.32
N ASP A 232 -2.50 -11.52 -3.44
CA ASP A 232 -2.84 -12.89 -3.87
C ASP A 232 -4.26 -12.99 -4.43
N TYR A 233 -5.06 -11.94 -4.26
CA TYR A 233 -6.45 -11.83 -4.73
C TYR A 233 -6.64 -10.73 -5.78
N GLY A 234 -5.54 -10.20 -6.35
CA GLY A 234 -5.55 -9.24 -7.44
C GLY A 234 -5.70 -7.78 -7.02
N ALA A 235 -5.32 -7.44 -5.79
CA ALA A 235 -5.18 -6.06 -5.36
C ALA A 235 -3.82 -5.46 -5.80
N TYR A 236 -3.77 -4.14 -5.93
CA TYR A 236 -2.53 -3.39 -6.21
C TYR A 236 -1.66 -3.16 -4.96
N THR A 237 -2.01 -3.78 -3.83
CA THR A 237 -1.26 -3.70 -2.58
C THR A 237 -0.97 -5.07 -1.98
N SER A 238 0.25 -5.27 -1.47
CA SER A 238 0.64 -6.47 -0.71
C SER A 238 0.27 -6.36 0.78
N ARG A 239 -0.96 -5.89 1.05
CA ARG A 239 -1.49 -5.72 2.41
C ARG A 239 -1.79 -7.09 3.03
N LYS A 240 -0.95 -7.53 3.97
CA LYS A 240 -1.20 -8.74 4.77
C LYS A 240 -2.02 -8.39 6.01
N ARG A 241 -3.08 -9.15 6.25
CA ARG A 241 -3.96 -8.99 7.40
C ARG A 241 -4.41 -10.34 7.95
N PHE A 242 -4.70 -10.32 9.24
CA PHE A 242 -5.43 -11.37 9.92
C PHE A 242 -6.92 -11.25 9.54
N PHE A 243 -7.51 -12.37 9.17
CA PHE A 243 -8.95 -12.53 8.99
C PHE A 243 -9.40 -13.72 9.84
N GLY A 244 -10.23 -13.43 10.85
CA GLY A 244 -10.87 -14.43 11.69
C GLY A 244 -12.34 -14.56 11.34
N ILE A 245 -12.85 -15.78 11.26
CA ILE A 245 -14.25 -16.06 10.99
C ILE A 245 -14.79 -16.93 12.11
N PHE A 246 -15.82 -16.45 12.79
CA PHE A 246 -16.65 -17.24 13.67
C PHE A 246 -17.96 -17.55 12.95
N ALA A 247 -18.41 -18.78 12.99
CA ALA A 247 -19.66 -19.24 12.42
C ALA A 247 -20.45 -20.03 13.45
N LYS A 248 -21.78 -19.85 13.50
CA LYS A 248 -22.65 -20.72 14.31
C LYS A 248 -22.43 -22.19 13.96
N LYS A 249 -22.54 -23.07 14.93
CA LYS A 249 -22.46 -24.52 14.70
C LYS A 249 -23.39 -24.92 13.55
N ARG A 250 -22.91 -25.79 12.64
CA ARG A 250 -23.53 -26.22 11.38
C ARG A 250 -23.36 -25.25 10.20
N LEU A 251 -22.80 -24.06 10.39
CA LEU A 251 -22.45 -23.18 9.29
C LEU A 251 -20.99 -23.33 8.89
N PRO A 252 -20.65 -23.19 7.59
CA PRO A 252 -19.30 -23.37 7.11
C PRO A 252 -18.42 -22.16 7.43
N ILE A 253 -17.17 -22.40 7.80
CA ILE A 253 -16.11 -21.39 7.78
C ILE A 253 -15.35 -21.51 6.48
N VAL A 254 -15.27 -20.44 5.71
CA VAL A 254 -14.72 -20.46 4.35
C VAL A 254 -13.79 -19.27 4.13
N PHE A 255 -12.63 -19.55 3.54
CA PHE A 255 -11.70 -18.55 3.05
C PHE A 255 -11.57 -18.65 1.53
N PRO A 256 -11.36 -17.53 0.82
CA PRO A 256 -11.20 -17.53 -0.63
C PRO A 256 -9.89 -18.22 -1.04
N GLU A 257 -9.91 -18.88 -2.20
CA GLU A 257 -8.70 -19.39 -2.83
C GLU A 257 -7.95 -18.26 -3.54
N PRO A 258 -6.61 -18.23 -3.48
CA PRO A 258 -5.82 -17.22 -4.17
C PRO A 258 -5.98 -17.34 -5.69
N THR A 259 -6.03 -16.19 -6.37
CA THR A 259 -6.12 -16.07 -7.84
C THR A 259 -4.84 -15.54 -8.46
N HIS A 260 -3.94 -15.01 -7.65
CA HIS A 260 -2.68 -14.40 -8.06
C HIS A 260 -1.54 -14.88 -7.17
N SER A 261 -0.30 -14.80 -7.68
CA SER A 261 0.93 -15.08 -6.93
C SER A 261 2.05 -14.14 -7.38
N LYS A 262 3.11 -14.03 -6.59
CA LYS A 262 4.26 -13.16 -6.90
C LYS A 262 4.89 -13.53 -8.25
N GLU A 263 4.99 -14.81 -8.51
CA GLU A 263 5.42 -15.38 -9.80
C GLU A 263 4.26 -16.21 -10.34
N ALA A 264 3.98 -16.10 -11.65
CA ALA A 264 2.93 -16.92 -12.26
C ALA A 264 3.24 -18.41 -11.99
N GLN A 265 2.29 -19.11 -11.38
CA GLN A 265 2.44 -20.51 -10.99
C GLN A 265 1.26 -21.33 -11.50
N HIS A 266 1.51 -22.59 -11.83
CA HIS A 266 0.47 -23.57 -12.07
C HIS A 266 0.22 -24.35 -10.77
N THR A 267 -1.02 -24.33 -10.30
CA THR A 267 -1.45 -25.11 -9.15
C THR A 267 -2.39 -26.24 -9.59
N LEU A 268 -2.72 -27.16 -8.68
CA LEU A 268 -3.73 -28.19 -8.94
C LEU A 268 -5.12 -27.61 -9.26
N PHE A 269 -5.38 -26.36 -8.87
CA PHE A 269 -6.64 -25.64 -9.09
C PHE A 269 -6.62 -24.72 -10.33
N GLY A 270 -5.53 -24.74 -11.10
CA GLY A 270 -5.33 -23.93 -12.30
C GLY A 270 -4.18 -22.91 -12.17
N PRO A 271 -3.93 -22.12 -13.24
CA PRO A 271 -2.86 -21.14 -13.25
C PRO A 271 -3.20 -19.92 -12.38
N LEU A 272 -2.30 -19.56 -11.48
CA LEU A 272 -2.35 -18.29 -10.76
C LEU A 272 -1.79 -17.17 -11.66
N LYS A 273 -2.51 -16.05 -11.74
CA LYS A 273 -2.03 -14.86 -12.43
C LYS A 273 -0.90 -14.22 -11.64
N ARG A 274 -0.01 -13.48 -12.32
CA ARG A 274 0.98 -12.66 -11.63
C ARG A 274 0.30 -11.53 -10.85
N TRP A 275 0.89 -11.12 -9.72
CA TRP A 275 0.43 -9.97 -8.96
C TRP A 275 0.33 -8.73 -9.84
N LYS A 276 -0.71 -7.92 -9.62
CA LYS A 276 -0.91 -6.68 -10.35
C LYS A 276 0.16 -5.64 -10.01
N GLU A 277 0.61 -4.94 -11.01
CA GLU A 277 1.64 -3.91 -10.92
C GLU A 277 1.01 -2.57 -10.55
N VAL A 278 1.55 -1.89 -9.54
CA VAL A 278 0.99 -0.60 -9.09
C VAL A 278 1.08 0.50 -10.15
N LYS A 279 2.01 0.38 -11.10
CA LYS A 279 2.13 1.35 -12.21
C LYS A 279 0.83 1.56 -12.98
N GLU A 280 -0.06 0.55 -13.04
CA GLU A 280 -1.34 0.64 -13.75
C GLU A 280 -2.29 1.69 -13.17
N VAL A 281 -2.07 2.11 -11.92
CA VAL A 281 -2.94 3.04 -11.19
C VAL A 281 -2.25 4.34 -10.77
N LEU A 282 -1.01 4.57 -11.21
CA LEU A 282 -0.24 5.76 -10.93
C LEU A 282 -0.33 6.78 -12.07
N ASP A 283 -0.41 8.08 -11.71
CA ASP A 283 -0.33 9.21 -12.65
C ASP A 283 1.15 9.54 -12.92
N PHE A 284 1.61 9.23 -14.10
CA PHE A 284 2.98 9.47 -14.51
C PHE A 284 3.21 10.81 -15.21
N ASN A 285 2.16 11.59 -15.45
CA ASN A 285 2.28 12.92 -16.05
C ASN A 285 2.77 13.97 -15.04
N ASP A 286 2.60 13.70 -13.73
CA ASP A 286 3.11 14.55 -12.65
C ASP A 286 4.32 13.88 -11.99
N GLU A 287 5.50 14.41 -12.26
CA GLU A 287 6.77 13.91 -11.69
C GLU A 287 7.11 14.53 -10.33
N GLY A 288 6.46 15.65 -9.98
CA GLY A 288 6.75 16.40 -8.76
C GLY A 288 7.93 17.35 -8.88
N LYS A 289 8.43 17.83 -7.73
CA LYS A 289 9.53 18.80 -7.63
C LYS A 289 10.87 18.11 -7.39
N SER A 290 11.95 18.77 -7.79
CA SER A 290 13.32 18.36 -7.47
C SER A 290 13.49 18.14 -5.96
N ILE A 291 14.29 17.14 -5.58
CA ILE A 291 14.67 16.94 -4.18
C ILE A 291 15.66 18.02 -3.72
N PHE A 292 16.29 18.74 -4.64
CA PHE A 292 17.25 19.81 -4.38
C PHE A 292 16.59 21.20 -4.41
N ASP A 293 15.42 21.36 -5.06
CA ASP A 293 14.64 22.60 -5.12
C ASP A 293 13.52 22.58 -4.09
N ARG A 294 13.87 22.76 -2.82
CA ARG A 294 12.92 22.78 -1.71
C ARG A 294 13.22 23.91 -0.73
N SER A 295 12.19 24.64 -0.35
CA SER A 295 12.29 25.67 0.68
C SER A 295 12.77 25.12 2.04
N CYS A 296 12.49 23.84 2.30
CA CYS A 296 13.03 23.12 3.46
C CYS A 296 13.77 21.87 2.96
N PRO A 297 15.10 21.77 3.18
CA PRO A 297 15.89 20.62 2.77
C PRO A 297 15.34 19.29 3.32
N LEU A 298 15.52 18.23 2.57
CA LEU A 298 15.12 16.88 3.02
C LEU A 298 16.01 16.43 4.19
N SER A 299 15.41 15.70 5.13
CA SER A 299 16.18 15.14 6.25
C SER A 299 17.24 14.15 5.76
N PRO A 300 18.39 14.01 6.47
CA PRO A 300 19.43 13.03 6.13
C PRO A 300 18.88 11.61 5.93
N ASN A 301 17.96 11.18 6.79
CA ASN A 301 17.29 9.88 6.68
C ASN A 301 16.47 9.72 5.39
N THR A 302 15.91 10.80 4.87
CA THR A 302 15.18 10.80 3.59
C THR A 302 16.16 10.67 2.42
N LEU A 303 17.24 11.43 2.46
CA LEU A 303 18.31 11.38 1.46
C LEU A 303 19.00 10.01 1.44
N ASP A 304 19.24 9.37 2.60
CA ASP A 304 19.78 8.00 2.66
C ASP A 304 18.87 6.98 1.95
N ARG A 305 17.56 7.18 2.01
CA ARG A 305 16.61 6.33 1.28
C ARG A 305 16.69 6.57 -0.22
N HIS A 306 16.81 7.82 -0.67
CA HIS A 306 17.08 8.12 -2.09
C HIS A 306 18.35 7.44 -2.57
N LYS A 307 19.46 7.60 -1.83
CA LYS A 307 20.74 6.93 -2.11
C LYS A 307 20.57 5.41 -2.24
N ALA A 308 19.93 4.80 -1.25
CA ALA A 308 19.70 3.35 -1.27
C ALA A 308 18.82 2.90 -2.45
N GLY A 309 17.83 3.72 -2.82
CA GLY A 309 17.01 3.52 -4.01
C GLY A 309 17.84 3.58 -5.29
N LEU A 310 18.64 4.61 -5.45
CA LEU A 310 19.55 4.74 -6.59
C LEU A 310 20.51 3.54 -6.69
N ILE A 311 21.13 3.14 -5.58
CA ILE A 311 22.01 1.96 -5.55
C ILE A 311 21.28 0.70 -6.00
N LYS A 312 20.06 0.49 -5.53
CA LYS A 312 19.30 -0.72 -5.83
C LYS A 312 18.82 -0.77 -7.27
N PHE A 313 18.26 0.31 -7.79
CA PHE A 313 17.51 0.31 -9.05
C PHE A 313 18.28 0.97 -10.20
N VAL A 314 19.15 1.93 -9.92
CA VAL A 314 20.04 2.52 -10.93
C VAL A 314 21.32 1.71 -11.05
N ALA A 315 21.96 1.41 -9.94
CA ALA A 315 23.22 0.69 -9.95
C ALA A 315 23.07 -0.85 -10.07
N GLY A 316 21.85 -1.37 -9.97
CA GLY A 316 21.59 -2.82 -10.00
C GLY A 316 22.08 -3.56 -8.76
N GLY A 317 22.22 -2.84 -7.63
CA GLY A 317 22.59 -3.36 -6.32
C GLY A 317 23.96 -2.90 -5.82
N LYS A 318 24.22 -3.15 -4.54
CA LYS A 318 25.40 -2.64 -3.82
C LYS A 318 26.73 -3.13 -4.42
N GLU A 319 26.82 -4.40 -4.78
CA GLU A 319 28.04 -4.98 -5.36
C GLU A 319 28.40 -4.34 -6.70
N LYS A 320 27.41 -4.18 -7.59
CA LYS A 320 27.62 -3.53 -8.89
C LYS A 320 28.00 -2.07 -8.73
N TYR A 321 27.37 -1.38 -7.77
CA TYR A 321 27.71 0.00 -7.42
C TYR A 321 29.17 0.14 -6.95
N ILE A 322 29.60 -0.71 -6.00
CA ILE A 322 30.97 -0.68 -5.47
C ILE A 322 31.98 -0.93 -6.58
N LYS A 323 31.76 -1.93 -7.43
CA LYS A 323 32.63 -2.23 -8.58
C LYS A 323 32.71 -1.06 -9.55
N LYS A 324 31.59 -0.42 -9.88
CA LYS A 324 31.56 0.71 -10.80
C LYS A 324 32.20 1.96 -10.18
N ARG A 325 32.01 2.21 -8.89
CA ARG A 325 32.63 3.31 -8.15
C ARG A 325 34.17 3.15 -8.08
N ALA A 326 34.64 1.93 -7.85
CA ALA A 326 36.08 1.64 -7.85
C ALA A 326 36.69 1.82 -9.23
N PHE A 327 36.01 1.35 -10.28
CA PHE A 327 36.47 1.55 -11.66
C PHE A 327 36.49 3.03 -12.04
N LEU A 328 35.56 3.82 -11.59
CA LEU A 328 35.51 5.26 -11.83
C LEU A 328 36.66 6.01 -11.13
N LYS A 329 36.92 5.69 -9.86
CA LYS A 329 38.08 6.27 -9.16
C LYS A 329 39.39 6.01 -9.92
N LEU A 330 39.55 4.79 -10.43
CA LEU A 330 40.73 4.44 -11.24
C LEU A 330 40.77 5.23 -12.56
N GLN A 331 39.64 5.46 -13.22
CA GLN A 331 39.58 6.25 -14.47
C GLN A 331 39.80 7.75 -14.20
N THR A 332 39.26 8.30 -13.10
CA THR A 332 39.46 9.71 -12.71
C THR A 332 40.92 9.99 -12.34
N GLU A 333 41.58 9.02 -11.73
CA GLU A 333 43.02 9.09 -11.43
C GLU A 333 43.90 8.98 -12.70
N ILE A 334 43.40 8.32 -13.76
CA ILE A 334 44.14 8.07 -14.99
C ILE A 334 43.84 9.08 -16.10
N SER A 335 42.59 9.57 -16.24
CA SER A 335 42.15 10.34 -17.42
C SER A 335 41.21 11.53 -17.18
N GLY A 336 40.74 11.78 -15.96
CA GLY A 336 39.86 12.92 -15.66
C GLY A 336 38.46 12.86 -16.32
N HIS A 337 38.06 11.77 -16.96
CA HIS A 337 36.80 11.68 -17.70
C HIS A 337 35.88 10.52 -17.24
N ILE A 338 34.58 10.83 -17.11
CA ILE A 338 33.54 9.86 -16.70
C ILE A 338 32.58 9.58 -17.85
N PRO A 339 32.36 8.32 -18.31
CA PRO A 339 31.33 7.98 -19.28
C PRO A 339 29.98 7.63 -18.64
N GLY A 340 28.87 8.13 -19.21
CA GLY A 340 27.48 7.86 -18.79
C GLY A 340 26.90 6.55 -19.33
N MET A 341 25.73 6.13 -19.20
CA MET A 341 24.56 6.17 -18.31
C MET A 341 23.46 5.18 -18.65
N LYS A 342 22.59 4.88 -17.75
CA LYS A 342 21.33 4.10 -17.88
C LYS A 342 20.21 4.61 -16.96
N ASN A 343 19.00 4.33 -17.37
CA ASN A 343 17.76 4.66 -16.70
C ASN A 343 17.22 3.62 -15.73
N VAL A 344 16.59 4.04 -14.64
CA VAL A 344 15.93 3.13 -13.68
C VAL A 344 14.84 3.80 -12.84
N GLN A 345 13.82 3.02 -12.48
CA GLN A 345 12.71 3.42 -11.58
C GLN A 345 12.49 2.46 -10.42
N PHE A 346 12.09 2.96 -9.25
CA PHE A 346 11.74 2.15 -8.08
C PHE A 346 10.86 2.89 -7.06
N LEU A 347 10.27 2.12 -6.12
CA LEU A 347 9.54 2.64 -4.98
C LEU A 347 10.41 2.69 -3.73
N SER A 348 10.45 3.81 -3.02
CA SER A 348 11.10 3.96 -1.72
C SER A 348 10.09 4.06 -0.58
N LYS A 349 10.32 3.35 0.53
CA LYS A 349 9.46 3.30 1.71
C LYS A 349 10.11 3.92 2.94
N TYR A 350 9.32 4.57 3.77
CA TYR A 350 9.80 5.33 4.92
C TYR A 350 9.34 4.72 6.27
N PHE A 351 9.90 3.56 6.65
CA PHE A 351 9.72 2.96 7.98
C PHE A 351 11.08 2.74 8.66
N SER A 352 11.14 2.51 9.99
CA SER A 352 12.36 2.15 10.71
C SER A 352 12.95 0.80 10.26
N GLY A 353 14.29 0.63 10.24
CA GLY A 353 15.04 -0.56 9.79
C GLY A 353 16.08 -0.23 8.73
N HIS A 354 16.83 -1.22 8.26
CA HIS A 354 17.93 -1.03 7.32
C HIS A 354 17.50 -0.43 5.96
N PRO A 355 18.17 0.61 5.44
CA PRO A 355 17.86 1.27 4.17
C PRO A 355 17.72 0.32 2.97
N GLU A 356 18.51 -0.75 2.94
CA GLU A 356 18.57 -1.71 1.81
C GLU A 356 17.28 -2.51 1.59
N SER A 357 16.46 -2.73 2.63
CA SER A 357 15.18 -3.46 2.54
C SER A 357 13.98 -2.61 2.12
N LYS A 358 14.19 -1.31 1.84
CA LYS A 358 13.13 -0.31 1.73
C LYS A 358 12.72 0.05 0.30
N ASN A 359 13.49 -0.38 -0.68
CA ASN A 359 13.23 -0.12 -2.09
C ASN A 359 12.62 -1.35 -2.75
N ILE A 360 11.44 -1.22 -3.36
CA ILE A 360 10.68 -2.30 -3.98
C ILE A 360 10.57 -2.06 -5.49
N SER A 361 10.58 -3.15 -6.28
CA SER A 361 10.32 -3.10 -7.71
C SER A 361 8.90 -2.63 -8.00
N ILE A 362 8.71 -1.81 -9.03
CA ILE A 362 7.40 -1.43 -9.55
C ILE A 362 6.71 -2.57 -10.31
N LEU A 363 7.44 -3.69 -10.53
CA LEU A 363 6.98 -4.88 -11.24
C LEU A 363 6.25 -5.89 -10.33
N GLY A 364 5.66 -5.44 -9.23
CA GLY A 364 4.93 -6.29 -8.30
C GLY A 364 4.08 -5.49 -7.29
N PRO A 365 3.43 -6.16 -6.34
CA PRO A 365 2.52 -5.50 -5.40
C PRO A 365 3.24 -4.56 -4.44
N ALA A 366 2.66 -3.39 -4.21
CA ALA A 366 3.07 -2.51 -3.13
C ALA A 366 2.91 -3.22 -1.77
N HIS A 367 3.83 -2.96 -0.86
CA HIS A 367 3.68 -3.45 0.51
C HIS A 367 2.50 -2.75 1.21
N THR A 368 2.09 -3.25 2.37
CA THR A 368 0.92 -2.74 3.12
C THR A 368 0.89 -1.21 3.22
N ILE A 369 -0.15 -0.58 2.70
CA ILE A 369 -0.42 0.84 2.86
C ILE A 369 -0.88 1.08 4.30
N LYS A 370 -0.20 1.96 5.02
CA LYS A 370 -0.51 2.33 6.41
C LYS A 370 -1.26 3.67 6.44
N THR A 371 -1.83 4.00 7.60
CA THR A 371 -2.56 5.27 7.83
C THR A 371 -1.68 6.52 7.75
N LYS A 372 -0.35 6.37 7.80
CA LYS A 372 0.63 7.37 7.33
C LYS A 372 1.16 6.89 5.99
N ASP A 373 0.88 7.67 4.96
CA ASP A 373 1.37 7.41 3.61
C ASP A 373 2.90 7.58 3.55
N ASN A 374 3.62 6.57 3.05
CA ASN A 374 5.07 6.49 3.16
C ASN A 374 5.73 5.95 1.88
N HIS A 375 5.17 6.19 0.69
CA HIS A 375 5.71 5.73 -0.59
C HIS A 375 5.97 6.88 -1.58
N ALA A 376 7.09 6.85 -2.30
CA ALA A 376 7.42 7.81 -3.35
C ALA A 376 7.95 7.13 -4.62
N LEU A 377 7.65 7.67 -5.80
CA LEU A 377 8.07 7.18 -7.12
C LEU A 377 9.30 7.94 -7.65
N ILE A 378 10.21 7.26 -8.32
CA ILE A 378 11.51 7.77 -8.82
C ILE A 378 11.82 7.28 -10.26
N SER A 379 12.30 8.13 -11.18
CA SER A 379 12.54 7.86 -12.63
C SER A 379 13.86 8.35 -13.22
N ALA A 380 14.35 7.71 -14.31
CA ALA A 380 15.62 8.05 -15.01
C ALA A 380 15.74 7.61 -16.51
N ASP A 381 16.39 8.38 -17.49
CA ASP A 381 16.54 8.09 -18.95
C ASP A 381 17.97 8.18 -19.58
N PHE A 382 18.29 7.51 -20.77
CA PHE A 382 19.64 7.43 -21.42
C PHE A 382 19.66 7.17 -22.95
N LEU A 383 20.84 7.28 -23.63
CA LEU A 383 21.09 6.91 -25.04
C LEU A 383 21.98 5.66 -25.18
N SER A 384 21.67 4.80 -26.14
CA SER A 384 22.47 3.61 -26.52
C SER A 384 23.07 3.75 -27.92
N SER A 385 24.33 3.31 -28.11
CA SER A 385 24.99 3.28 -29.41
C SER A 385 25.61 1.89 -29.73
N TYR A 386 25.53 1.43 -30.99
CA TYR A 386 25.94 0.12 -31.43
C TYR A 386 27.21 0.17 -32.32
N TYR A 387 28.39 0.00 -31.72
CA TYR A 387 29.64 -0.25 -32.44
C TYR A 387 30.23 -1.61 -32.03
N GLY A 388 30.84 -2.28 -32.97
CA GLY A 388 31.23 -3.70 -32.89
C GLY A 388 32.17 -4.14 -31.77
N HIS A 389 32.82 -3.26 -31.04
CA HIS A 389 33.60 -3.55 -29.83
C HIS A 389 33.52 -2.35 -28.86
N GLY A 390 32.73 -2.46 -27.81
CA GLY A 390 32.65 -1.47 -26.73
C GLY A 390 31.24 -1.29 -26.18
N ASN A 391 31.13 -0.99 -24.88
CA ASN A 391 29.85 -0.68 -24.22
C ASN A 391 29.34 0.70 -24.68
N GLY A 392 28.54 0.71 -25.73
CA GLY A 392 28.11 1.88 -26.46
C GLY A 392 26.92 2.63 -25.86
N VAL A 393 26.87 2.84 -24.53
CA VAL A 393 25.81 3.65 -23.90
C VAL A 393 26.36 5.05 -23.64
N ARG A 394 25.65 6.09 -24.16
CA ARG A 394 26.04 7.50 -23.98
C ARG A 394 24.86 8.35 -23.50
N SER A 395 25.19 9.48 -22.86
CA SER A 395 24.20 10.50 -22.55
C SER A 395 23.52 11.02 -23.81
N VAL A 396 22.20 11.24 -23.77
CA VAL A 396 21.45 11.93 -24.82
C VAL A 396 21.98 13.35 -25.08
N ASN A 397 22.86 13.84 -24.21
CA ASN A 397 23.41 15.20 -24.19
C ASN A 397 24.84 15.30 -24.70
N MET A 398 25.46 14.22 -25.10
CA MET A 398 26.76 14.25 -25.78
C MET A 398 26.56 14.42 -27.27
N PRO A 399 27.43 15.17 -28.00
CA PRO A 399 27.37 15.20 -29.44
C PRO A 399 27.37 13.79 -30.00
N CYS A 400 26.45 13.51 -30.92
CA CYS A 400 26.42 12.23 -31.60
C CYS A 400 27.77 12.03 -32.31
N PRO A 401 28.48 10.91 -32.09
CA PRO A 401 29.67 10.61 -32.88
C PRO A 401 29.26 10.51 -34.36
N THR A 402 30.27 10.56 -35.25
CA THR A 402 30.09 10.58 -36.71
C THR A 402 28.95 9.63 -37.14
N VAL A 403 27.87 10.22 -37.67
CA VAL A 403 26.74 9.47 -38.26
C VAL A 403 27.24 8.83 -39.54
N THR A 404 27.27 7.51 -39.57
CA THR A 404 27.61 6.74 -40.78
C THR A 404 26.35 6.47 -41.60
N THR A 405 26.50 6.10 -42.87
CA THR A 405 25.39 5.79 -43.79
C THR A 405 24.49 4.61 -43.37
N LYS A 406 24.77 3.95 -42.26
CA LYS A 406 23.88 3.02 -41.53
C LYS A 406 23.53 3.60 -40.18
N ASP A 407 22.24 3.74 -39.89
CA ASP A 407 21.72 4.18 -38.61
C ASP A 407 22.24 3.27 -37.48
N ARG A 408 22.98 3.85 -36.54
CA ARG A 408 23.60 3.15 -35.40
C ARG A 408 23.31 3.81 -34.06
N PHE A 409 22.29 4.67 -34.00
CA PHE A 409 21.88 5.38 -32.80
C PHE A 409 20.38 5.39 -32.67
N ASP A 410 19.89 4.92 -31.53
CA ASP A 410 18.49 5.02 -31.14
C ASP A 410 18.34 5.87 -29.89
N LYS A 411 17.32 6.76 -29.89
CA LYS A 411 16.82 7.35 -28.66
C LYS A 411 15.96 6.29 -27.98
N VAL A 412 16.47 5.72 -26.89
CA VAL A 412 15.76 4.73 -26.11
C VAL A 412 14.95 5.44 -25.04
N SER A 413 13.69 5.73 -25.32
CA SER A 413 12.66 5.84 -24.28
C SER A 413 12.34 4.40 -23.90
N CYS A 414 12.78 3.94 -22.72
CA CYS A 414 12.95 2.53 -22.48
C CYS A 414 11.69 1.69 -22.52
N HIS A 415 11.41 1.15 -23.70
CA HIS A 415 10.65 -0.06 -23.90
C HIS A 415 11.49 -0.99 -24.77
N PHE A 416 11.99 -2.10 -24.23
CA PHE A 416 12.73 -3.08 -25.01
C PHE A 416 12.43 -4.50 -24.56
N PHE A 417 12.54 -5.46 -25.51
CA PHE A 417 12.55 -6.88 -25.22
C PHE A 417 13.97 -7.34 -24.92
N ASP A 418 14.19 -7.86 -23.71
CA ASP A 418 15.41 -8.57 -23.37
C ASP A 418 15.29 -10.03 -23.86
N MET A 419 16.16 -10.42 -24.80
CA MET A 419 16.20 -11.77 -25.34
C MET A 419 17.35 -12.54 -24.70
N GLN A 420 17.04 -13.50 -23.85
CA GLN A 420 18.03 -14.27 -23.09
C GLN A 420 18.55 -15.49 -23.86
N TYR A 421 19.17 -15.28 -25.02
CA TYR A 421 19.94 -16.29 -25.75
C TYR A 421 21.43 -16.05 -25.56
N GLY A 422 22.27 -17.08 -25.65
CA GLY A 422 23.69 -17.09 -25.29
C GLY A 422 24.61 -15.98 -25.82
N ASN A 423 24.17 -15.14 -26.80
CA ASN A 423 24.78 -13.88 -27.23
C ASN A 423 23.68 -12.84 -27.44
N SER A 424 22.99 -12.45 -26.39
CA SER A 424 21.73 -11.73 -26.44
C SER A 424 21.83 -10.27 -26.87
N HIS A 425 20.87 -9.85 -27.71
CA HIS A 425 20.62 -8.46 -28.10
C HIS A 425 19.24 -8.02 -27.62
N CYS A 426 19.14 -6.76 -27.17
CA CYS A 426 17.85 -6.15 -26.88
C CYS A 426 17.16 -5.71 -28.18
N ALA A 427 15.85 -5.92 -28.31
CA ALA A 427 15.06 -5.53 -29.48
C ALA A 427 14.02 -4.47 -29.11
N SER A 428 13.71 -3.54 -30.04
CA SER A 428 12.66 -2.53 -29.87
C SER A 428 11.28 -3.20 -29.81
N VAL A 429 10.37 -2.63 -29.01
CA VAL A 429 8.95 -3.06 -28.97
C VAL A 429 8.17 -2.60 -30.21
N GLU A 430 8.73 -1.67 -31.01
CA GLU A 430 8.12 -1.17 -32.24
C GLU A 430 8.44 -2.05 -33.48
N GLY A 431 9.28 -3.09 -33.29
CA GLY A 431 9.63 -4.07 -34.30
C GLY A 431 9.05 -5.44 -34.01
N PRO A 432 9.07 -6.37 -35.02
CA PRO A 432 8.63 -7.74 -34.80
C PRO A 432 9.52 -8.41 -33.74
N ALA A 433 8.90 -9.10 -32.79
CA ALA A 433 9.61 -9.91 -31.81
C ALA A 433 10.45 -10.97 -32.52
N GLY A 434 11.67 -11.24 -32.02
CA GLY A 434 12.49 -12.34 -32.51
C GLY A 434 11.78 -13.69 -32.35
N THR A 435 12.34 -14.74 -32.90
CA THR A 435 11.75 -16.09 -32.92
C THR A 435 11.36 -16.54 -31.52
N VAL A 436 10.08 -16.75 -31.29
CA VAL A 436 9.54 -17.28 -30.02
C VAL A 436 9.77 -18.80 -30.02
N THR A 437 10.56 -19.28 -29.07
CA THR A 437 10.80 -20.71 -28.86
C THR A 437 9.91 -21.26 -27.76
N ASN A 438 9.75 -22.59 -27.68
CA ASN A 438 8.95 -23.28 -26.65
C ASN A 438 9.41 -22.99 -25.20
N ASN A 439 10.55 -22.36 -25.04
CA ASN A 439 11.03 -21.84 -23.75
C ASN A 439 11.18 -20.31 -23.90
N PRO A 440 10.19 -19.49 -23.53
CA PRO A 440 10.20 -18.04 -23.77
C PRO A 440 11.35 -17.40 -23.01
N LYS A 441 12.33 -16.88 -23.76
CA LYS A 441 13.49 -16.14 -23.23
C LYS A 441 13.40 -14.64 -23.51
N HIS A 442 12.19 -14.13 -23.68
CA HIS A 442 11.93 -12.71 -23.89
C HIS A 442 11.33 -12.11 -22.63
N SER A 443 11.91 -11.05 -22.13
CA SER A 443 11.32 -10.21 -21.09
C SER A 443 11.17 -8.78 -21.58
N LEU A 444 9.98 -8.20 -21.40
CA LEU A 444 9.74 -6.78 -21.61
C LEU A 444 10.34 -6.01 -20.44
N VAL A 445 11.36 -5.21 -20.68
CA VAL A 445 11.95 -4.33 -19.68
C VAL A 445 11.44 -2.92 -19.89
N THR A 446 10.65 -2.43 -18.94
CA THR A 446 10.14 -1.06 -18.89
C THR A 446 10.82 -0.34 -17.74
N CYS A 447 11.54 0.72 -18.00
CA CYS A 447 12.22 1.52 -16.98
C CYS A 447 11.47 2.84 -16.78
N ASN A 448 11.40 3.33 -15.57
CA ASN A 448 11.44 4.78 -15.27
C ASN A 448 10.68 5.33 -14.06
N ARG A 449 10.17 4.60 -13.05
CA ARG A 449 9.59 5.26 -11.84
C ARG A 449 9.49 4.33 -10.64
N TRP A 450 9.64 4.86 -9.41
CA TRP A 450 9.45 4.06 -8.19
C TRP A 450 8.68 4.83 -7.10
N LEU A 451 8.07 4.12 -6.16
CA LEU A 451 7.41 4.68 -4.99
C LEU A 451 8.33 4.66 -3.77
N MET A 452 8.50 5.80 -3.13
CA MET A 452 9.25 5.94 -1.90
C MET A 452 8.33 6.10 -0.70
N ASN A 453 8.56 5.32 0.36
CA ASN A 453 7.81 5.39 1.61
C ASN A 453 8.71 5.88 2.75
N THR A 454 8.30 6.94 3.47
CA THR A 454 9.13 7.60 4.49
C THR A 454 8.90 7.14 5.93
N ASN A 455 8.14 6.09 6.18
CA ASN A 455 7.97 5.55 7.53
C ASN A 455 9.17 4.71 7.96
N PHE A 456 9.70 4.98 9.15
CA PHE A 456 10.79 4.26 9.83
C PHE A 456 11.32 3.01 9.12
N SER A 457 12.52 3.07 8.56
CA SER A 457 13.28 1.97 7.95
C SER A 457 12.71 1.28 6.69
N ASN A 458 11.89 1.90 5.86
CA ASN A 458 11.46 1.36 4.56
C ASN A 458 12.15 2.05 3.38
N ILE A 459 12.70 1.27 2.48
CA ILE A 459 13.26 1.68 1.20
C ILE A 459 12.28 1.23 0.11
N GLY A 460 11.78 2.12 -0.70
CA GLY A 460 10.75 1.96 -1.72
C GLY A 460 10.52 0.66 -2.48
N SER A 461 9.52 0.65 -3.32
CA SER A 461 9.19 -0.43 -4.24
C SER A 461 9.12 0.09 -5.68
N THR A 462 9.32 -0.79 -6.64
CA THR A 462 9.15 -0.43 -8.05
C THR A 462 7.66 -0.21 -8.35
N VAL A 463 7.32 0.64 -9.30
CA VAL A 463 5.94 0.85 -9.76
C VAL A 463 5.35 -0.39 -10.47
N GLN A 464 6.17 -1.42 -10.67
CA GLN A 464 5.82 -2.72 -11.25
C GLN A 464 5.45 -3.77 -10.20
N GLU A 465 5.50 -3.42 -8.91
CA GLU A 465 4.96 -4.22 -7.81
C GLU A 465 3.76 -3.52 -7.19
N PRO A 466 2.85 -4.25 -6.51
CA PRO A 466 1.76 -3.60 -5.79
C PRO A 466 2.28 -2.59 -4.78
N ALA A 467 1.57 -1.46 -4.63
CA ALA A 467 1.94 -0.43 -3.69
C ALA A 467 2.10 -0.99 -2.27
N PRO A 468 3.11 -0.55 -1.51
CA PRO A 468 3.19 -0.87 -0.10
C PRO A 468 1.97 -0.35 0.67
N VAL A 469 1.78 -0.84 1.89
CA VAL A 469 0.62 -0.47 2.72
C VAL A 469 0.49 1.05 2.88
N ILE A 470 -0.63 1.62 2.42
CA ILE A 470 -1.03 2.99 2.72
C ILE A 470 -1.48 3.04 4.19
N THR A 471 -0.92 3.94 4.97
CA THR A 471 -1.25 4.12 6.38
C THR A 471 -2.01 5.42 6.61
N ALA A 472 -2.91 5.47 7.60
CA ALA A 472 -3.78 6.61 7.88
C ALA A 472 -3.09 7.85 8.47
N ASN A 473 -1.81 7.79 8.76
CA ASN A 473 -1.06 8.89 9.35
C ASN A 473 -0.24 9.64 8.30
N ARG A 474 -0.50 10.94 8.22
CA ARG A 474 -0.01 11.99 7.30
C ARG A 474 1.42 11.82 6.76
N GLU A 475 1.60 12.15 5.46
CA GLU A 475 2.80 12.77 4.86
C GLU A 475 3.96 11.87 4.41
N TRP A 476 3.78 10.62 3.86
CA TRP A 476 4.99 9.85 3.62
C TRP A 476 5.06 8.99 2.34
N HIS A 477 4.23 9.24 1.35
CA HIS A 477 4.37 8.58 0.04
C HIS A 477 4.79 9.57 -1.04
N TYR A 478 5.92 9.31 -1.65
CA TYR A 478 6.48 10.16 -2.69
C TYR A 478 6.73 9.36 -3.97
N LEU A 479 6.29 9.92 -5.10
CA LEU A 479 6.74 9.54 -6.41
C LEU A 479 8.07 10.25 -6.69
N VAL A 480 9.10 9.53 -7.03
CA VAL A 480 10.40 10.10 -7.38
C VAL A 480 10.67 9.86 -8.86
N SER A 481 11.01 10.91 -9.56
CA SER A 481 11.35 10.94 -10.98
C SER A 481 12.75 11.51 -11.18
N ILE A 482 13.49 11.02 -12.17
CA ILE A 482 14.81 11.53 -12.51
C ILE A 482 14.77 12.16 -13.90
N GLN A 483 15.38 13.31 -14.05
CA GLN A 483 15.45 14.05 -15.30
C GLN A 483 16.86 13.97 -15.91
N TYR A 484 16.93 13.83 -17.23
CA TYR A 484 18.16 13.86 -18.03
C TYR A 484 18.13 15.01 -19.01
N VAL A 485 19.32 15.45 -19.48
CA VAL A 485 19.46 16.51 -20.47
C VAL A 485 19.03 16.02 -21.86
N SER A 486 18.18 16.78 -22.53
CA SER A 486 17.85 16.50 -23.92
C SER A 486 18.87 17.13 -24.88
N LYS A 487 18.99 16.57 -26.09
CA LYS A 487 19.89 17.09 -27.14
C LYS A 487 19.62 18.56 -27.54
N ARG A 488 18.43 19.11 -27.22
CA ARG A 488 18.07 20.51 -27.54
C ARG A 488 18.77 21.51 -26.63
N ASP A 489 19.21 21.10 -25.47
CA ASP A 489 19.80 21.99 -24.45
C ASP A 489 21.29 22.29 -24.73
N CYS A 490 21.88 21.61 -25.72
CA CYS A 490 23.32 21.69 -26.03
C CYS A 490 23.64 22.53 -27.27
N VAL A 491 22.69 23.22 -27.90
CA VAL A 491 22.92 24.06 -29.08
C VAL A 491 22.74 25.52 -28.72
N GLU A 492 23.87 26.23 -28.68
CA GLU A 492 24.06 27.68 -28.75
C GLU A 492 23.02 28.61 -28.12
N ASN A 493 23.41 29.35 -27.10
CA ASN A 493 22.85 30.65 -26.64
C ASN A 493 21.32 30.83 -26.70
N CYS A 494 20.53 29.82 -26.52
CA CYS A 494 19.12 29.98 -26.35
C CYS A 494 18.77 30.17 -24.88
N SER A 495 18.20 31.32 -24.57
CA SER A 495 17.42 31.54 -23.36
C SER A 495 16.43 30.40 -23.20
N VAL A 496 16.75 29.40 -22.39
CA VAL A 496 15.91 28.24 -22.10
C VAL A 496 14.69 28.74 -21.32
N LYS A 497 13.64 29.00 -22.05
CA LYS A 497 12.27 29.10 -21.56
C LYS A 497 11.55 27.84 -22.06
N GLU A 498 11.81 26.69 -21.43
CA GLU A 498 10.85 25.58 -21.40
C GLU A 498 11.37 24.44 -20.52
N GLU A 499 10.77 24.30 -19.33
CA GLU A 499 10.36 23.10 -18.64
C GLU A 499 11.43 22.10 -18.18
N GLY A 500 12.34 22.54 -17.31
CA GLY A 500 13.11 21.60 -16.50
C GLY A 500 14.00 22.32 -15.50
N TYR A 501 13.75 22.17 -14.20
CA TYR A 501 14.67 22.62 -13.16
C TYR A 501 15.97 21.81 -13.26
N ILE A 502 17.09 22.53 -13.41
CA ILE A 502 18.43 21.94 -13.32
C ILE A 502 19.05 22.42 -12.00
N PRO A 503 19.44 21.50 -11.10
CA PRO A 503 20.11 21.89 -9.86
C PRO A 503 21.37 22.70 -10.13
N SER A 504 21.64 23.73 -9.32
CA SER A 504 22.78 24.65 -9.50
C SER A 504 24.16 23.99 -9.51
N PHE A 505 24.28 22.82 -8.89
CA PHE A 505 25.49 22.02 -8.87
C PHE A 505 25.73 21.18 -10.14
N VAL A 506 24.75 21.14 -11.06
CA VAL A 506 24.88 20.45 -12.36
C VAL A 506 25.15 21.49 -13.44
N LYS A 507 26.31 21.45 -14.03
CA LYS A 507 26.71 22.32 -15.14
C LYS A 507 26.81 21.51 -16.41
N ILE A 508 26.07 21.93 -17.43
CA ILE A 508 26.02 21.28 -18.74
C ILE A 508 26.86 22.15 -19.70
N THR A 509 27.89 21.56 -20.26
CA THR A 509 28.72 22.18 -21.30
C THR A 509 28.45 21.48 -22.63
N SER A 510 28.98 22.04 -23.73
CA SER A 510 28.89 21.40 -25.06
C SER A 510 29.52 19.99 -25.12
N HIS A 511 30.36 19.64 -24.16
CA HIS A 511 31.19 18.43 -24.19
C HIS A 511 30.93 17.47 -23.02
N GLU A 512 30.49 17.98 -21.87
CA GLU A 512 30.36 17.19 -20.64
C GLU A 512 29.35 17.76 -19.67
N VAL A 513 28.90 16.90 -18.73
CA VAL A 513 28.06 17.29 -17.59
C VAL A 513 28.93 17.23 -16.33
N ILE A 514 29.09 18.37 -15.67
CA ILE A 514 29.90 18.53 -14.48
C ILE A 514 29.01 18.57 -13.26
N TYR A 515 29.34 17.80 -12.22
CA TYR A 515 28.64 17.79 -10.94
C TYR A 515 29.54 18.39 -9.86
N GLU A 516 29.12 19.51 -9.29
CA GLU A 516 29.88 20.18 -8.23
C GLU A 516 29.52 19.60 -6.86
N ILE A 517 30.52 19.15 -6.13
CA ILE A 517 30.40 18.71 -4.73
C ILE A 517 30.94 19.83 -3.87
N TYR A 518 30.12 20.39 -3.00
CA TYR A 518 30.51 21.47 -2.11
C TYR A 518 31.05 20.90 -0.79
N GLU A 519 31.92 21.67 -0.13
CA GLU A 519 32.54 21.25 1.15
C GLU A 519 31.49 21.08 2.25
N ASP A 520 30.47 21.94 2.27
CA ASP A 520 29.36 21.97 3.21
C ASP A 520 28.23 20.97 2.88
N ASP A 521 28.31 20.29 1.74
CA ASP A 521 27.34 19.21 1.45
C ASP A 521 27.37 18.12 2.53
N LEU A 522 26.19 17.72 2.99
CA LEU A 522 26.07 16.54 3.85
C LEU A 522 26.69 15.31 3.18
N SER A 523 27.32 14.43 3.95
CA SER A 523 27.95 13.20 3.42
C SER A 523 27.03 12.42 2.49
N VAL A 524 25.76 12.28 2.84
CA VAL A 524 24.76 11.59 2.00
C VAL A 524 24.47 12.33 0.69
N VAL A 525 24.52 13.66 0.69
CA VAL A 525 24.34 14.49 -0.53
C VAL A 525 25.54 14.31 -1.45
N LYS A 526 26.76 14.33 -0.91
CA LYS A 526 28.00 14.04 -1.67
C LYS A 526 27.89 12.68 -2.37
N GLU A 527 27.47 11.64 -1.65
CA GLU A 527 27.28 10.32 -2.22
C GLU A 527 26.15 10.25 -3.27
N ILE A 528 25.05 10.98 -3.10
CA ILE A 528 24.00 11.09 -4.11
C ILE A 528 24.53 11.76 -5.37
N LYS A 529 25.24 12.89 -5.24
CA LYS A 529 25.88 13.61 -6.37
C LYS A 529 26.90 12.71 -7.09
N GLU A 530 27.69 11.91 -6.36
CA GLU A 530 28.57 10.89 -6.95
C GLU A 530 27.79 9.86 -7.78
N ILE A 531 26.67 9.35 -7.26
CA ILE A 531 25.82 8.41 -7.99
C ILE A 531 25.20 9.09 -9.21
N MET A 532 24.74 10.33 -9.07
CA MET A 532 24.21 11.11 -10.19
C MET A 532 25.26 11.27 -11.30
N ALA A 533 26.48 11.62 -10.95
CA ALA A 533 27.58 11.70 -11.89
C ALA A 533 27.92 10.36 -12.55
N LEU A 534 27.97 9.26 -11.75
CA LEU A 534 28.24 7.89 -12.24
C LEU A 534 27.23 7.39 -13.29
N TYR A 535 26.00 7.84 -13.16
CA TYR A 535 24.88 7.40 -14.00
C TYR A 535 24.29 8.57 -14.81
N GLY A 536 24.86 9.83 -14.72
CA GLY A 536 24.51 11.09 -15.35
C GLY A 536 23.08 11.50 -15.16
N ILE A 537 22.65 11.32 -14.00
CA ILE A 537 21.35 11.80 -13.53
C ILE A 537 21.46 13.29 -13.29
N ILE A 538 20.61 14.11 -13.91
CA ILE A 538 20.64 15.55 -13.75
C ILE A 538 19.81 15.98 -12.55
N ASP A 539 18.64 15.40 -12.40
CA ASP A 539 17.76 15.74 -11.30
C ASP A 539 17.00 14.50 -10.79
N ILE A 540 16.58 14.59 -9.55
CA ILE A 540 15.75 13.60 -8.87
C ILE A 540 14.48 14.30 -8.40
N LYS A 541 13.35 14.01 -9.02
CA LYS A 541 12.07 14.60 -8.67
C LYS A 541 11.27 13.71 -7.74
N GLN A 542 10.46 14.32 -6.89
CA GLN A 542 9.69 13.61 -5.87
C GLN A 542 8.35 14.29 -5.62
N ARG A 543 7.27 13.51 -5.62
CA ARG A 543 5.95 13.92 -5.14
C ARG A 543 5.28 12.87 -4.28
N MET A 544 4.34 13.29 -3.46
CA MET A 544 3.45 12.37 -2.74
C MET A 544 2.46 11.70 -3.70
N LEU A 545 2.01 10.50 -3.36
CA LEU A 545 0.89 9.89 -4.07
C LEU A 545 -0.38 10.71 -3.85
N LYS A 546 -1.15 10.85 -4.92
CA LYS A 546 -2.43 11.57 -4.93
C LYS A 546 -3.55 10.70 -4.34
N ILE A 547 -4.57 11.32 -3.78
CA ILE A 547 -5.74 10.59 -3.23
C ILE A 547 -6.38 9.65 -4.27
N PRO A 548 -6.58 10.04 -5.56
CA PRO A 548 -7.08 9.12 -6.57
C PRO A 548 -6.22 7.87 -6.77
N GLU A 549 -4.89 8.00 -6.73
CA GLU A 549 -3.97 6.86 -6.81
C GLU A 549 -4.11 5.94 -5.60
N LEU A 550 -4.15 6.52 -4.40
CA LEU A 550 -4.33 5.79 -3.15
C LEU A 550 -5.66 5.03 -3.10
N LYS A 551 -6.76 5.65 -3.60
CA LYS A 551 -8.07 4.99 -3.76
C LYS A 551 -7.96 3.77 -4.66
N LYS A 552 -7.39 3.93 -5.86
CA LYS A 552 -7.22 2.83 -6.83
C LYS A 552 -6.36 1.69 -6.27
N ILE A 553 -5.28 2.02 -5.56
CA ILE A 553 -4.40 1.03 -4.91
C ILE A 553 -5.17 0.19 -3.87
N MET A 554 -6.14 0.79 -3.16
CA MET A 554 -6.97 0.13 -2.15
C MET A 554 -8.29 -0.42 -2.70
N GLY A 555 -8.46 -0.42 -4.04
CA GLY A 555 -9.60 -1.02 -4.71
C GLY A 555 -10.89 -0.19 -4.68
N PHE A 556 -10.86 1.07 -4.19
CA PHE A 556 -12.02 1.95 -4.25
C PHE A 556 -12.36 2.36 -5.68
N PRO A 557 -13.65 2.49 -6.01
CA PRO A 557 -14.09 3.06 -7.28
C PRO A 557 -13.53 4.48 -7.51
N GLU A 558 -13.37 4.86 -8.76
CA GLU A 558 -12.80 6.17 -9.12
C GLU A 558 -13.66 7.33 -8.60
N ASN A 559 -14.98 7.18 -8.71
CA ASN A 559 -15.99 8.15 -8.25
C ASN A 559 -16.28 8.08 -6.74
N TYR A 560 -15.55 7.28 -5.96
CA TYR A 560 -15.79 7.14 -4.52
C TYR A 560 -15.58 8.46 -3.78
N VAL A 561 -16.59 8.91 -3.05
CA VAL A 561 -16.59 10.20 -2.33
C VAL A 561 -15.98 10.03 -0.95
N LEU A 562 -14.97 10.85 -0.64
CA LEU A 562 -14.37 10.95 0.69
C LEU A 562 -14.55 12.39 1.21
N ILE A 563 -15.13 12.53 2.39
CA ILE A 563 -15.43 13.80 3.04
C ILE A 563 -14.37 14.11 4.09
N GLY A 564 -14.05 15.39 4.27
CA GLY A 564 -13.02 15.86 5.20
C GLY A 564 -11.77 16.39 4.49
N THR A 565 -10.77 16.76 5.29
CA THR A 565 -9.49 17.26 4.77
C THR A 565 -8.73 16.17 4.02
N GLN A 566 -7.74 16.54 3.21
CA GLN A 566 -6.86 15.55 2.56
C GLN A 566 -6.22 14.57 3.55
N ALA A 567 -5.93 15.05 4.76
CA ALA A 567 -5.41 14.22 5.84
C ALA A 567 -6.44 13.19 6.33
N ASP A 568 -7.71 13.58 6.45
CA ASP A 568 -8.79 12.67 6.82
C ASP A 568 -9.01 11.63 5.72
N GLN A 569 -9.05 12.06 4.46
CA GLN A 569 -9.22 11.17 3.31
C GLN A 569 -8.10 10.12 3.23
N LYS A 570 -6.82 10.52 3.39
CA LYS A 570 -5.69 9.59 3.45
C LYS A 570 -5.78 8.65 4.66
N LYS A 571 -6.21 9.15 5.83
CA LYS A 571 -6.47 8.35 7.03
C LYS A 571 -7.52 7.27 6.75
N PHE A 572 -8.62 7.64 6.09
CA PHE A 572 -9.70 6.71 5.77
C PHE A 572 -9.25 5.63 4.79
N ILE A 573 -8.54 6.00 3.72
CA ILE A 573 -8.00 5.05 2.76
C ILE A 573 -7.02 4.07 3.45
N GLY A 574 -6.12 4.59 4.29
CA GLY A 574 -5.11 3.78 4.96
C GLY A 574 -5.66 2.83 6.02
N ASN A 575 -6.75 3.22 6.71
CA ASN A 575 -7.42 2.38 7.70
C ASN A 575 -8.39 1.36 7.07
N ALA A 576 -8.80 1.59 5.81
CA ALA A 576 -9.76 0.73 5.15
C ALA A 576 -9.27 -0.72 5.02
N VAL A 577 -10.21 -1.66 5.08
CA VAL A 577 -10.01 -2.98 4.48
C VAL A 577 -9.83 -2.77 2.98
N GLU A 578 -8.93 -3.49 2.35
CA GLU A 578 -8.81 -3.45 0.89
C GLU A 578 -10.09 -4.02 0.28
N VAL A 579 -10.69 -3.25 -0.63
CA VAL A 579 -12.06 -3.49 -1.13
C VAL A 579 -12.21 -4.88 -1.76
N ASN A 580 -11.22 -5.31 -2.55
CA ASN A 580 -11.25 -6.60 -3.21
C ASN A 580 -11.16 -7.77 -2.19
N MET A 581 -10.45 -7.58 -1.07
CA MET A 581 -10.39 -8.61 -0.01
C MET A 581 -11.76 -8.84 0.64
N ALA A 582 -12.48 -7.77 0.97
CA ALA A 582 -13.85 -7.90 1.51
C ALA A 582 -14.77 -8.56 0.48
N ARG A 583 -14.65 -8.20 -0.80
CA ARG A 583 -15.42 -8.80 -1.90
C ARG A 583 -15.19 -10.31 -2.01
N VAL A 584 -13.93 -10.75 -2.10
CA VAL A 584 -13.63 -12.19 -2.31
C VAL A 584 -13.99 -13.06 -1.11
N LEU A 585 -13.87 -12.52 0.12
CA LEU A 585 -14.34 -13.21 1.34
C LEU A 585 -15.86 -13.39 1.33
N CYS A 586 -16.59 -12.35 0.94
CA CYS A 586 -18.05 -12.40 0.80
C CYS A 586 -18.47 -13.39 -0.31
N GLU A 587 -17.85 -13.33 -1.48
CA GLU A 587 -18.13 -14.23 -2.61
C GLU A 587 -17.87 -15.69 -2.27
N ALA A 588 -16.75 -15.98 -1.57
CA ALA A 588 -16.41 -17.34 -1.14
C ALA A 588 -17.48 -17.92 -0.20
N LEU A 589 -17.95 -17.12 0.77
CA LEU A 589 -19.00 -17.54 1.70
C LEU A 589 -20.34 -17.72 0.98
N CYS A 590 -20.75 -16.76 0.13
CA CYS A 590 -21.98 -16.86 -0.67
C CYS A 590 -21.98 -18.12 -1.55
N LYS A 591 -20.88 -18.39 -2.24
CA LYS A 591 -20.70 -19.59 -3.06
C LYS A 591 -20.91 -20.85 -2.23
N LYS A 592 -20.23 -20.95 -1.07
CA LYS A 592 -20.33 -22.15 -0.22
C LYS A 592 -21.73 -22.38 0.35
N LEU A 593 -22.40 -21.31 0.78
CA LEU A 593 -23.79 -21.40 1.26
C LEU A 593 -24.76 -21.88 0.17
N LYS A 594 -24.53 -21.46 -1.09
CA LYS A 594 -25.30 -21.93 -2.23
C LYS A 594 -25.01 -23.38 -2.58
N GLU A 595 -23.73 -23.78 -2.60
CA GLU A 595 -23.33 -25.17 -2.86
C GLU A 595 -23.93 -26.17 -1.86
N LEU A 596 -24.09 -25.74 -0.61
CA LEU A 596 -24.68 -26.54 0.46
C LEU A 596 -26.20 -26.36 0.59
N GLU A 597 -26.81 -25.54 -0.28
CA GLU A 597 -28.23 -25.18 -0.25
C GLU A 597 -28.71 -24.66 1.12
N LEU A 598 -27.80 -24.05 1.87
CA LEU A 598 -28.11 -23.52 3.20
C LEU A 598 -28.83 -22.17 3.12
N SER A 599 -29.88 -22.04 3.92
CA SER A 599 -30.56 -20.79 4.23
C SER A 599 -31.06 -20.80 5.67
N PRO A 600 -31.39 -19.64 6.29
CA PRO A 600 -32.01 -19.61 7.60
C PRO A 600 -33.34 -20.40 7.66
N LEU A 601 -34.07 -20.49 6.54
CA LEU A 601 -35.28 -21.27 6.43
C LEU A 601 -34.97 -22.77 6.45
N THR A 602 -34.05 -23.25 5.61
CA THR A 602 -33.71 -24.69 5.55
C THR A 602 -33.19 -25.22 6.88
N LEU A 603 -32.39 -24.41 7.62
CA LEU A 603 -31.89 -24.80 8.94
C LEU A 603 -32.98 -24.91 10.02
N LYS A 604 -34.06 -24.13 9.92
CA LYS A 604 -35.21 -24.25 10.85
C LYS A 604 -36.02 -25.54 10.65
N PHE A 605 -36.05 -26.06 9.44
CA PHE A 605 -36.78 -27.30 9.15
C PHE A 605 -35.98 -28.58 9.42
N SER A 606 -34.64 -28.44 9.62
CA SER A 606 -33.73 -29.56 9.91
C SER A 606 -33.36 -29.68 11.39
N ALA A 607 -33.89 -28.83 12.26
CA ALA A 607 -33.71 -28.83 13.73
C ALA A 607 -34.97 -29.39 14.41
#